data_861c156aa408f77728e8fa5a48788a4d
#
_entry.id   861c156aa408f77728e8fa5a48788a4d
#
_cell.length_a   1.000
_cell.length_b   1.000
_cell.length_c   1.000
_cell.angle_alpha   90.00
_cell.angle_beta   90.00
_cell.angle_gamma   90.00
#
_symmetry.space_group_name_H-M   'P 1'
#
loop_
_entity.id
_entity.type
_entity.pdbx_description
1 polymer ?
#
loop_
_entity_poly.entity_id
_entity_poly.type
_entity_poly.pdbx_seq_one_letter_code
_entity_poly.pdbx_strand_id
1 'polypeptide(L)'
;DIPHAAYTLTKFYAHESCGKCTPCREGGTWLMRMLERVIAGYGTDADLDQMREVGQTICPGDMPHASSKRLDLEAVPFPYKMTTICFVGPSAWAPLHSALTLFPEEFEAIVTKVPKRVSIPVTALSGADA
;
A
#
# COMPACT_ATOMS: atom_id res chain seq x y z
N ASP A 1 -12.09 -11.61 8.26
CA ASP A 1 -10.65 -11.54 8.03
C ASP A 1 -10.37 -10.47 6.98
N ILE A 2 -10.00 -9.27 7.45
CA ILE A 2 -9.78 -8.09 6.62
C ILE A 2 -8.55 -8.26 5.70
N PRO A 3 -7.41 -8.80 6.14
CA PRO A 3 -6.27 -9.05 5.25
C PRO A 3 -6.59 -9.90 4.02
N HIS A 4 -7.38 -10.96 4.17
CA HIS A 4 -7.80 -11.80 3.05
C HIS A 4 -8.79 -11.09 2.12
N ALA A 5 -9.71 -10.30 2.66
CA ALA A 5 -10.61 -9.48 1.87
C ALA A 5 -9.84 -8.44 1.04
N ALA A 6 -8.90 -7.74 1.68
CA ALA A 6 -8.02 -6.79 1.01
C ALA A 6 -7.18 -7.44 -0.09
N TYR A 7 -6.64 -8.64 0.18
CA TYR A 7 -5.90 -9.42 -0.82
C TYR A 7 -6.75 -9.77 -2.04
N THR A 8 -7.98 -10.25 -1.81
CA THR A 8 -8.89 -10.63 -2.90
C THR A 8 -9.17 -9.44 -3.83
N LEU A 9 -9.42 -8.26 -3.25
CA LEU A 9 -9.64 -7.04 -4.03
C LEU A 9 -8.36 -6.58 -4.74
N THR A 10 -7.23 -6.59 -4.05
CA THR A 10 -5.94 -6.19 -4.65
C THR A 10 -5.56 -7.12 -5.80
N LYS A 11 -5.76 -8.43 -5.65
CA LYS A 11 -5.54 -9.43 -6.71
C LYS A 11 -6.43 -9.17 -7.92
N PHE A 12 -7.70 -8.89 -7.68
CA PHE A 12 -8.65 -8.53 -8.74
C PHE A 12 -8.16 -7.33 -9.53
N TYR A 13 -7.82 -6.22 -8.87
CA TYR A 13 -7.36 -5.01 -9.55
C TYR A 13 -6.01 -5.19 -10.25
N ALA A 14 -5.09 -5.98 -9.68
CA ALA A 14 -3.83 -6.30 -10.34
C ALA A 14 -4.07 -7.05 -11.66
N HIS A 15 -5.06 -7.96 -11.70
CA HIS A 15 -5.45 -8.68 -12.91
C HIS A 15 -6.16 -7.77 -13.93
N GLU A 16 -7.04 -6.87 -13.47
CA GLU A 16 -7.82 -5.98 -14.33
C GLU A 16 -7.03 -4.77 -14.86
N SER A 17 -5.81 -4.55 -14.36
CA SER A 17 -4.96 -3.47 -14.87
C SER A 17 -4.65 -3.68 -16.36
N CYS A 18 -4.96 -2.67 -17.17
CA CYS A 18 -4.64 -2.70 -18.61
C CYS A 18 -3.13 -2.60 -18.91
N GLY A 19 -2.29 -2.35 -17.89
CA GLY A 19 -0.84 -2.25 -18.00
C GLY A 19 -0.31 -0.94 -18.59
N LYS A 20 -1.15 0.04 -18.89
CA LYS A 20 -0.73 1.29 -19.52
C LYS A 20 0.13 2.17 -18.59
N CYS A 21 -0.31 2.33 -17.35
CA CYS A 21 0.35 3.20 -16.38
C CYS A 21 1.25 2.40 -15.45
N THR A 22 2.52 2.77 -15.37
CA THR A 22 3.52 2.08 -14.53
C THR A 22 3.08 1.97 -13.05
N PRO A 23 2.60 3.04 -12.37
CA PRO A 23 2.19 2.93 -10.98
C PRO A 23 1.07 1.91 -10.76
N CYS A 24 0.10 1.83 -11.66
CA CYS A 24 -0.99 0.85 -11.59
C CYS A 24 -0.50 -0.57 -11.88
N ARG A 25 0.23 -0.77 -12.97
CA ARG A 25 0.72 -2.09 -13.40
C ARG A 25 1.67 -2.70 -12.37
N GLU A 26 2.73 -1.98 -12.04
CA GLU A 26 3.75 -2.48 -11.13
C GLU A 26 3.31 -2.38 -9.67
N GLY A 27 2.75 -1.23 -9.29
CA GLY A 27 2.28 -1.02 -7.91
C GLY A 27 1.19 -2.00 -7.50
N GLY A 28 0.20 -2.25 -8.35
CA GLY A 28 -0.84 -3.25 -8.09
C GLY A 28 -0.26 -4.66 -7.88
N THR A 29 0.69 -5.05 -8.72
CA THR A 29 1.37 -6.36 -8.61
C THR A 29 2.21 -6.44 -7.33
N TRP A 30 2.92 -5.38 -6.96
CA TRP A 30 3.72 -5.34 -5.74
C TRP A 30 2.84 -5.40 -4.48
N LEU A 31 1.76 -4.64 -4.43
CA LEU A 31 0.80 -4.68 -3.33
C LEU A 31 0.23 -6.09 -3.15
N MET A 32 -0.15 -6.75 -4.23
CA MET A 32 -0.65 -8.13 -4.20
C MET A 32 0.39 -9.08 -3.61
N ARG A 33 1.64 -9.02 -4.08
CA ARG A 33 2.71 -9.92 -3.60
C ARG A 33 3.10 -9.68 -2.14
N MET A 34 3.11 -8.42 -1.70
CA MET A 34 3.35 -8.10 -0.29
C MET A 34 2.22 -8.63 0.60
N LEU A 35 0.96 -8.50 0.17
CA LEU A 35 -0.18 -9.09 0.89
C LEU A 35 -0.12 -10.61 0.93
N GLU A 36 0.28 -11.28 -0.17
CA GLU A 36 0.52 -12.73 -0.16
C GLU A 36 1.53 -13.14 0.91
N ARG A 37 2.64 -12.42 1.03
CA ARG A 37 3.63 -12.67 2.09
C ARG A 37 3.06 -12.49 3.49
N VAL A 38 2.32 -11.40 3.70
CA VAL A 38 1.68 -11.09 4.99
C VAL A 38 0.72 -12.19 5.40
N ILE A 39 -0.19 -12.58 4.51
CA ILE A 39 -1.18 -13.64 4.77
C ILE A 39 -0.53 -15.01 4.98
N ALA A 40 0.56 -15.30 4.27
CA ALA A 40 1.30 -16.54 4.44
C ALA A 40 2.15 -16.60 5.73
N GLY A 41 2.15 -15.52 6.55
CA GLY A 41 2.88 -15.44 7.80
C GLY A 41 4.36 -15.07 7.67
N TYR A 42 4.81 -14.68 6.47
CA TYR A 42 6.18 -14.23 6.21
C TYR A 42 6.32 -12.71 6.13
N GLY A 43 5.22 -11.98 6.35
CA GLY A 43 5.20 -10.53 6.32
C GLY A 43 5.87 -9.91 7.55
N THR A 44 6.34 -8.70 7.36
CA THR A 44 6.96 -7.88 8.41
C THR A 44 6.23 -6.54 8.51
N ASP A 45 6.43 -5.81 9.60
CA ASP A 45 5.93 -4.45 9.75
C ASP A 45 6.48 -3.51 8.65
N ALA A 46 7.71 -3.76 8.19
CA ALA A 46 8.29 -3.04 7.05
C ALA A 46 7.52 -3.28 5.73
N ASP A 47 6.90 -4.44 5.54
CA ASP A 47 6.04 -4.69 4.38
C ASP A 47 4.78 -3.81 4.43
N LEU A 48 4.21 -3.58 5.61
CA LEU A 48 3.04 -2.70 5.78
C LEU A 48 3.38 -1.25 5.44
N ASP A 49 4.54 -0.76 5.89
CA ASP A 49 5.01 0.58 5.55
C ASP A 49 5.29 0.71 4.05
N GLN A 50 5.92 -0.29 3.45
CA GLN A 50 6.19 -0.32 2.01
C GLN A 50 4.90 -0.35 1.17
N MET A 51 3.85 -1.06 1.62
CA MET A 51 2.55 -1.01 0.95
C MET A 51 1.97 0.40 0.95
N ARG A 52 2.11 1.15 2.05
CA ARG A 52 1.67 2.55 2.12
C ARG A 52 2.46 3.43 1.15
N GLU A 53 3.78 3.26 1.08
CA GLU A 53 4.64 3.99 0.13
C GLU A 53 4.26 3.70 -1.31
N VAL A 54 4.09 2.44 -1.69
CA VAL A 54 3.65 2.05 -3.04
C VAL A 54 2.28 2.65 -3.35
N GLY A 55 1.34 2.60 -2.41
CA GLY A 55 0.02 3.22 -2.57
C GLY A 55 0.11 4.72 -2.85
N GLN A 56 1.02 5.42 -2.17
CA GLN A 56 1.27 6.85 -2.40
C GLN A 56 1.87 7.14 -3.79
N THR A 57 2.50 6.17 -4.43
CA THR A 57 2.93 6.34 -5.83
C THR A 57 1.78 6.23 -6.82
N ILE A 58 0.72 5.51 -6.47
CA ILE A 58 -0.49 5.33 -7.31
C ILE A 58 -1.45 6.51 -7.14
N CYS A 59 -1.69 6.88 -5.89
CA CYS A 59 -2.60 7.97 -5.54
C CYS A 59 -2.03 8.76 -4.35
N PRO A 60 -1.23 9.81 -4.63
CA PRO A 60 -0.62 10.63 -3.59
C PRO A 60 -1.63 11.39 -2.74
N GLY A 61 -1.37 11.47 -1.45
CA GLY A 61 -2.18 12.21 -0.50
C GLY A 61 -3.19 11.33 0.25
N ASP A 62 -4.03 11.98 1.03
CA ASP A 62 -5.04 11.29 1.80
C ASP A 62 -6.16 10.79 0.88
N MET A 63 -6.39 9.50 0.92
CA MET A 63 -7.55 8.88 0.29
C MET A 63 -8.74 9.01 1.23
N PRO A 64 -9.93 9.37 0.72
CA PRO A 64 -11.13 9.29 1.53
C PRO A 64 -11.37 7.81 1.89
N HIS A 65 -11.40 7.53 3.16
CA HIS A 65 -11.84 6.24 3.67
C HIS A 65 -13.25 6.43 4.25
N ALA A 66 -14.11 5.46 4.03
CA ALA A 66 -15.41 5.44 4.66
C ALA A 66 -15.20 5.34 6.18
N SER A 67 -15.25 6.47 6.88
CA SER A 67 -15.42 6.39 8.33
C SER A 67 -16.82 5.81 8.59
N SER A 68 -16.96 4.98 9.62
CA SER A 68 -18.21 4.33 10.01
C SER A 68 -19.38 5.30 10.26
N LYS A 69 -19.18 6.59 10.12
CA LYS A 69 -20.11 7.66 10.51
C LYS A 69 -20.76 8.45 9.38
N ARG A 70 -20.71 8.08 8.18
CA ARG A 70 -21.29 8.69 6.96
C ARG A 70 -20.22 8.90 5.90
N LEU A 71 -20.55 8.47 4.71
CA LEU A 71 -19.87 8.93 3.50
C LEU A 71 -20.12 10.44 3.39
N ASP A 72 -19.18 11.21 3.88
CA ASP A 72 -19.22 12.65 3.71
C ASP A 72 -18.60 12.94 2.34
N LEU A 73 -19.43 12.84 1.31
CA LEU A 73 -19.03 13.01 -0.09
C LEU A 73 -18.48 14.42 -0.36
N GLU A 74 -18.80 15.39 0.50
CA GLU A 74 -18.29 16.75 0.40
C GLU A 74 -16.84 16.86 0.90
N ALA A 75 -16.40 15.96 1.77
CA ALA A 75 -15.03 15.92 2.30
C ALA A 75 -14.02 15.24 1.37
N VAL A 76 -14.48 14.68 0.26
CA VAL A 76 -13.62 13.99 -0.71
C VAL A 76 -13.04 15.01 -1.70
N PRO A 77 -11.74 15.34 -1.64
CA PRO A 77 -11.14 16.22 -2.62
C PRO A 77 -11.18 15.54 -4.00
N PHE A 78 -12.01 16.05 -4.88
CA PHE A 78 -12.04 15.62 -6.27
C PHE A 78 -11.55 16.77 -7.16
N PRO A 79 -10.69 16.53 -8.16
CA PRO A 79 -10.13 15.23 -8.54
C PRO A 79 -9.00 14.77 -7.61
N TYR A 80 -8.94 13.47 -7.34
CA TYR A 80 -7.80 12.88 -6.61
C TYR A 80 -6.49 13.18 -7.32
N LYS A 81 -5.43 13.38 -6.54
CA LYS A 81 -4.07 13.42 -7.09
C LYS A 81 -3.67 12.01 -7.52
N MET A 82 -4.06 11.61 -8.70
CA MET A 82 -3.69 10.30 -9.24
C MET A 82 -2.54 10.43 -10.23
N THR A 83 -1.68 9.44 -10.25
CA THR A 83 -0.55 9.33 -11.18
C THR A 83 -0.87 8.44 -12.38
N THR A 84 -2.10 7.96 -12.45
CA THR A 84 -2.63 7.08 -13.50
C THR A 84 -3.64 7.83 -14.36
N ILE A 85 -3.78 7.41 -15.63
CA ILE A 85 -4.68 8.07 -16.60
C ILE A 85 -6.16 7.85 -16.22
N CYS A 86 -6.48 6.72 -15.57
CA CYS A 86 -7.85 6.37 -15.20
C CYS A 86 -7.94 6.00 -13.73
N PHE A 87 -9.18 5.84 -13.24
CA PHE A 87 -9.46 5.52 -11.84
C PHE A 87 -9.13 4.10 -11.40
N VAL A 88 -8.74 3.19 -12.27
CA VAL A 88 -8.37 1.82 -11.88
C VAL A 88 -7.21 1.83 -10.88
N GLY A 89 -6.21 2.68 -11.07
CA GLY A 89 -5.11 2.83 -10.11
C GLY A 89 -5.59 3.23 -8.72
N PRO A 90 -6.23 4.39 -8.53
CA PRO A 90 -6.81 4.78 -7.25
C PRO A 90 -7.78 3.75 -6.67
N SER A 91 -8.62 3.14 -7.50
CA SER A 91 -9.56 2.09 -7.06
C SER A 91 -8.86 0.83 -6.56
N ALA A 92 -7.68 0.51 -7.09
CA ALA A 92 -6.87 -0.61 -6.61
C ALA A 92 -6.25 -0.33 -5.22
N TRP A 93 -5.87 0.92 -4.97
CA TRP A 93 -5.28 1.32 -3.70
C TRP A 93 -6.30 1.56 -2.59
N ALA A 94 -7.45 2.14 -2.91
CA ALA A 94 -8.44 2.58 -1.92
C ALA A 94 -8.90 1.48 -0.93
N PRO A 95 -9.25 0.24 -1.34
CA PRO A 95 -9.66 -0.80 -0.42
C PRO A 95 -8.53 -1.21 0.54
N LEU A 96 -7.31 -1.35 0.04
CA LEU A 96 -6.16 -1.70 0.86
C LEU A 96 -5.79 -0.55 1.81
N HIS A 97 -5.82 0.69 1.34
CA HIS A 97 -5.62 1.87 2.19
C HIS A 97 -6.63 1.90 3.34
N SER A 98 -7.91 1.70 3.03
CA SER A 98 -8.96 1.66 4.04
C SER A 98 -8.76 0.52 5.05
N ALA A 99 -8.39 -0.66 4.57
CA ALA A 99 -8.09 -1.82 5.41
C ALA A 99 -6.93 -1.55 6.38
N LEU A 100 -5.81 -1.03 5.87
CA LEU A 100 -4.63 -0.69 6.67
C LEU A 100 -4.85 0.47 7.65
N THR A 101 -5.83 1.33 7.37
CA THR A 101 -6.14 2.51 8.20
C THR A 101 -7.18 2.21 9.27
N LEU A 102 -8.21 1.45 8.93
CA LEU A 102 -9.35 1.20 9.82
C LEU A 102 -9.18 -0.06 10.67
N PHE A 103 -8.35 -1.00 10.23
CA PHE A 103 -8.12 -2.30 10.87
C PHE A 103 -6.62 -2.63 10.99
N PRO A 104 -5.78 -1.70 11.47
CA PRO A 104 -4.33 -1.94 11.56
C PRO A 104 -4.00 -3.16 12.43
N GLU A 105 -4.77 -3.39 13.49
CA GLU A 105 -4.57 -4.49 14.43
C GLU A 105 -4.66 -5.87 13.78
N GLU A 106 -5.50 -6.05 12.77
CA GLU A 106 -5.60 -7.33 12.05
C GLU A 106 -4.35 -7.64 11.21
N PHE A 107 -3.69 -6.60 10.69
CA PHE A 107 -2.43 -6.74 9.96
C PHE A 107 -1.25 -6.90 10.92
N GLU A 108 -1.20 -6.10 11.99
CA GLU A 108 -0.13 -6.16 12.99
C GLU A 108 -0.09 -7.50 13.74
N ALA A 109 -1.23 -8.17 13.87
CA ALA A 109 -1.31 -9.48 14.52
C ALA A 109 -0.64 -10.61 13.74
N ILE A 110 -0.50 -10.46 12.42
CA ILE A 110 0.02 -11.51 11.53
C ILE A 110 1.42 -11.20 10.98
N VAL A 111 1.96 -10.00 11.23
CA VAL A 111 3.31 -9.63 10.79
C VAL A 111 4.33 -9.77 11.90
N THR A 112 5.57 -10.09 11.53
CA THR A 112 6.70 -10.12 12.45
C THR A 112 7.31 -8.73 12.58
N LYS A 113 7.50 -8.25 13.82
CA LYS A 113 8.21 -6.99 14.07
C LYS A 113 9.69 -7.18 13.82
N VAL A 114 10.22 -6.48 12.83
CA VAL A 114 11.65 -6.47 12.53
C VAL A 114 12.26 -5.20 13.11
N PRO A 115 13.41 -5.28 13.81
CA PRO A 115 14.14 -4.10 14.25
C PRO A 115 14.41 -3.19 13.05
N LYS A 116 14.05 -1.91 13.15
CA LYS A 116 14.35 -0.93 12.10
C LYS A 116 15.82 -1.03 11.73
N ARG A 117 16.12 -1.31 10.47
CA ARG A 117 17.50 -1.27 9.98
C ARG A 117 18.05 0.12 10.26
N VAL A 118 19.10 0.16 11.06
CA VAL A 118 19.89 1.40 11.22
C VAL A 118 20.42 1.71 9.83
N SER A 119 19.95 2.80 9.24
CA SER A 119 20.52 3.29 7.98
C SER A 119 21.95 3.69 8.27
N ILE A 120 22.91 2.90 7.80
CA ILE A 120 24.33 3.27 7.84
C ILE A 120 24.45 4.46 6.89
N PRO A 121 24.83 5.67 7.37
CA PRO A 121 25.00 6.80 6.49
C PRO A 121 26.07 6.45 5.46
N VAL A 122 25.82 6.73 4.18
CA VAL A 122 26.73 6.43 3.07
C VAL A 122 28.13 7.02 3.28
N THR A 123 28.23 8.10 4.05
CA THR A 123 29.48 8.72 4.49
C THR A 123 30.36 7.81 5.37
N ALA A 124 29.81 6.78 6.00
CA ALA A 124 30.60 5.81 6.77
C ALA A 124 31.29 4.77 5.89
N LEU A 125 30.94 4.68 4.60
CA LEU A 125 31.56 3.76 3.64
C LEU A 125 32.69 4.40 2.82
N SER A 126 32.89 5.72 2.92
CA SER A 126 33.95 6.44 2.22
C SER A 126 35.23 6.59 3.04
N GLY A 127 35.33 5.95 4.19
CA GLY A 127 36.49 6.00 5.09
C GLY A 127 37.49 4.83 4.92
N ALA A 128 37.53 4.21 3.75
CA ALA A 128 38.59 3.26 3.42
C ALA A 128 39.62 3.97 2.52
N ASP A 129 40.24 5.01 3.07
CA ASP A 129 41.46 5.55 2.49
C ASP A 129 42.67 4.77 3.01
N ALA A 130 43.45 4.35 2.00
CA ALA A 130 44.82 3.83 2.00
C ALA A 130 45.00 2.36 2.33
#